data_5ce7d66559817aa27056435ee029592d
#
_entry.id   5ce7d66559817aa27056435ee029592d
#
_cell.length_a   1.000
_cell.length_b   1.000
_cell.length_c   1.000
_cell.angle_alpha   90.00
_cell.angle_beta   90.00
_cell.angle_gamma   90.00
#
_symmetry.space_group_name_H-M   'P 1'
#
loop_
_entity.id
_entity.type
_entity.pdbx_description
1 polymer ?
#
loop_
_entity_poly.entity_id
_entity_poly.type
_entity_poly.pdbx_seq_one_letter_code
_entity_poly.pdbx_strand_id
1 'polypeptide(L)'
;MSHFENLSNYTRFKTIEVKVGPIAIGGKNPIHIQSMTTANTMNTSATVDESIRMIDAGCKLVRITAPSKKDAENLANIKNELRLKGYKTPLVADIHYTPNAAEIAAKIVEKVRINPGNYADKKKFEEIDLSLIHISEPTRLTS
;
A
#
# COMPACT_ATOMS: atom_id res chain seq x y z
N MET A 1 3.25 -3.13 -28.31
CA MET A 1 2.22 -2.52 -29.15
C MET A 1 1.67 -1.25 -28.53
N SER A 2 1.52 -0.24 -29.31
CA SER A 2 1.00 1.03 -28.83
C SER A 2 -0.52 1.05 -28.81
N HIS A 3 -1.09 1.52 -27.72
CA HIS A 3 -2.54 1.74 -27.63
C HIS A 3 -2.98 2.99 -28.41
N PHE A 4 -2.03 3.74 -29.00
CA PHE A 4 -2.34 4.89 -29.83
C PHE A 4 -2.75 4.53 -31.25
N GLU A 5 -2.53 3.30 -31.66
CA GLU A 5 -2.83 2.86 -33.01
C GLU A 5 -4.33 2.88 -33.35
N ASN A 6 -5.16 2.98 -32.33
CA ASN A 6 -6.59 2.86 -32.52
C ASN A 6 -7.33 4.04 -31.91
N LEU A 7 -7.40 5.13 -32.67
CA LEU A 7 -8.04 6.35 -32.23
C LEU A 7 -9.58 6.26 -32.21
N SER A 8 -10.14 5.34 -32.97
CA SER A 8 -11.60 5.20 -33.07
C SER A 8 -12.17 4.13 -32.15
N ASN A 9 -11.36 3.19 -31.70
CA ASN A 9 -11.76 2.12 -30.81
C ASN A 9 -10.96 2.15 -29.52
N TYR A 10 -11.64 2.05 -28.40
CA TYR A 10 -10.96 2.02 -27.11
C TYR A 10 -10.27 0.67 -26.92
N THR A 11 -8.95 0.71 -26.70
CA THR A 11 -8.17 -0.48 -26.37
C THR A 11 -7.47 -0.23 -25.05
N ARG A 12 -7.78 -1.05 -24.06
CA ARG A 12 -7.18 -0.90 -22.74
C ARG A 12 -5.74 -1.41 -22.72
N PHE A 13 -4.83 -0.63 -22.16
CA PHE A 13 -3.47 -1.08 -21.92
C PHE A 13 -3.49 -2.25 -20.92
N LYS A 14 -2.82 -3.35 -21.28
CA LYS A 14 -2.77 -4.53 -20.43
C LYS A 14 -1.66 -4.35 -19.39
N THR A 15 -2.04 -4.22 -18.13
CA THR A 15 -1.10 -4.09 -17.03
C THR A 15 -0.62 -5.45 -16.53
N ILE A 16 0.50 -5.43 -15.80
CA ILE A 16 1.03 -6.62 -15.15
C ILE A 16 0.21 -6.93 -13.90
N GLU A 17 -0.09 -8.19 -13.67
CA GLU A 17 -0.76 -8.61 -12.44
C GLU A 17 0.20 -8.58 -11.27
N VAL A 18 -0.23 -7.98 -10.17
CA VAL A 18 0.53 -7.91 -8.92
C VAL A 18 -0.33 -8.45 -7.79
N LYS A 19 0.22 -9.37 -7.03
CA LYS A 19 -0.47 -9.92 -5.87
C LYS A 19 -0.27 -9.02 -4.65
N VAL A 20 -1.36 -8.77 -3.95
CA VAL A 20 -1.36 -7.99 -2.70
C VAL A 20 -2.11 -8.81 -1.66
N GLY A 21 -1.39 -9.62 -0.91
CA GLY A 21 -2.01 -10.58 -0.01
C GLY A 21 -2.94 -11.54 -0.76
N PRO A 22 -4.19 -11.67 -0.33
CA PRO A 22 -5.15 -12.59 -0.96
C PRO A 22 -5.77 -12.08 -2.25
N ILE A 23 -5.50 -10.84 -2.65
CA ILE A 23 -6.06 -10.25 -3.87
C ILE A 23 -4.98 -9.99 -4.89
N ALA A 24 -5.39 -9.72 -6.13
CA ALA A 24 -4.49 -9.35 -7.21
C ALA A 24 -4.98 -8.09 -7.90
N ILE A 25 -4.05 -7.24 -8.29
CA ILE A 25 -4.31 -5.96 -8.96
C ILE A 25 -3.68 -6.00 -10.34
N GLY A 26 -4.33 -5.38 -11.32
CA GLY A 26 -3.83 -5.31 -12.69
C GLY A 26 -4.20 -6.52 -13.51
N GLY A 27 -3.73 -6.58 -14.75
CA GLY A 27 -4.08 -7.63 -15.69
C GLY A 27 -5.59 -7.67 -15.96
N LYS A 28 -6.17 -8.84 -15.78
CA LYS A 28 -7.61 -9.05 -15.95
C LYS A 28 -8.39 -8.98 -14.65
N ASN A 29 -7.73 -8.62 -13.54
CA ASN A 29 -8.39 -8.53 -12.26
C ASN A 29 -9.36 -7.36 -12.19
N PRO A 30 -10.43 -7.45 -11.40
CA PRO A 30 -11.38 -6.35 -11.26
C PRO A 30 -10.74 -5.18 -10.52
N ILE A 31 -11.37 -4.01 -10.66
CA ILE A 31 -10.98 -2.83 -9.90
C ILE A 31 -11.40 -3.05 -8.44
N HIS A 32 -10.46 -2.86 -7.53
CA HIS A 32 -10.71 -3.03 -6.10
C HIS A 32 -10.99 -1.69 -5.41
N ILE A 33 -11.94 -1.71 -4.51
CA ILE A 33 -12.29 -0.53 -3.70
C ILE A 33 -11.28 -0.42 -2.56
N GLN A 34 -10.68 0.74 -2.45
CA GLN A 34 -9.75 1.07 -1.37
C GLN A 34 -10.22 2.34 -0.67
N SER A 35 -10.09 2.38 0.64
CA SER A 35 -10.32 3.59 1.42
C SER A 35 -9.20 3.77 2.43
N MET A 36 -9.13 4.95 3.01
CA MET A 36 -8.06 5.36 3.89
C MET A 36 -8.59 5.69 5.27
N THR A 37 -7.90 5.22 6.31
CA THR A 37 -8.26 5.56 7.69
C THR A 37 -7.93 7.02 7.99
N THR A 38 -8.71 7.63 8.86
CA THR A 38 -8.49 8.99 9.33
C THR A 38 -8.06 9.04 10.79
N ALA A 39 -8.21 7.93 11.51
CA ALA A 39 -7.79 7.81 12.90
C ALA A 39 -6.25 7.91 13.02
N ASN A 40 -5.80 8.32 14.20
CA ASN A 40 -4.37 8.31 14.49
C ASN A 40 -3.87 6.87 14.48
N THR A 41 -2.85 6.60 13.67
CA THR A 41 -2.29 5.24 13.52
C THR A 41 -1.71 4.70 14.83
N MET A 42 -1.30 5.55 15.75
CA MET A 42 -0.86 5.14 17.09
C MET A 42 -2.04 4.71 17.97
N ASN A 43 -3.25 5.09 17.62
CA ASN A 43 -4.45 4.61 18.30
C ASN A 43 -4.93 3.32 17.62
N THR A 44 -4.42 2.19 18.08
CA THR A 44 -4.69 0.88 17.47
C THR A 44 -6.19 0.57 17.45
N SER A 45 -6.86 0.76 18.55
CA SER A 45 -8.30 0.46 18.66
C SER A 45 -9.14 1.26 17.67
N ALA A 46 -8.92 2.57 17.60
CA ALA A 46 -9.67 3.43 16.69
C ALA A 46 -9.39 3.09 15.23
N THR A 47 -8.14 2.81 14.90
CA THR A 47 -7.75 2.45 13.54
C THR A 47 -8.35 1.10 13.12
N VAL A 48 -8.34 0.14 14.02
CA VAL A 48 -8.95 -1.19 13.78
C VAL A 48 -10.45 -1.05 13.56
N ASP A 49 -11.15 -0.32 14.43
CA ASP A 49 -12.59 -0.14 14.31
C ASP A 49 -12.97 0.55 13.00
N GLU A 50 -12.24 1.58 12.62
CA GLU A 50 -12.46 2.28 11.35
C GLU A 50 -12.19 1.36 10.15
N SER A 51 -11.11 0.57 10.22
CA SER A 51 -10.78 -0.39 9.17
C SER A 51 -11.89 -1.43 9.00
N ILE A 52 -12.45 -1.93 10.10
CA ILE A 52 -13.54 -2.91 10.06
C ILE A 52 -14.76 -2.30 9.40
N ARG A 53 -15.13 -1.07 9.75
CA ARG A 53 -16.26 -0.40 9.12
C ARG A 53 -16.08 -0.29 7.60
N MET A 54 -14.86 0.03 7.16
CA MET A 54 -14.57 0.12 5.73
C MET A 54 -14.62 -1.24 5.04
N ILE A 55 -14.07 -2.26 5.66
CA ILE A 55 -14.09 -3.62 5.11
C ILE A 55 -15.53 -4.13 5.00
N ASP A 56 -16.33 -3.94 6.02
CA ASP A 56 -17.73 -4.36 6.03
C ASP A 56 -18.56 -3.61 4.97
N ALA A 57 -18.14 -2.38 4.64
CA ALA A 57 -18.78 -1.61 3.57
C ALA A 57 -18.32 -2.00 2.17
N GLY A 58 -17.36 -2.89 2.03
CA GLY A 58 -16.93 -3.42 0.73
C GLY A 58 -15.50 -3.12 0.31
N CYS A 59 -14.68 -2.49 1.16
CA CYS A 59 -13.28 -2.24 0.82
C CYS A 59 -12.49 -3.54 0.76
N LYS A 60 -11.69 -3.67 -0.28
CA LYS A 60 -10.80 -4.80 -0.49
C LYS A 60 -9.36 -4.50 -0.09
N LEU A 61 -9.06 -3.24 0.14
CA LEU A 61 -7.77 -2.72 0.61
C LEU A 61 -8.05 -1.62 1.63
N VAL A 62 -7.31 -1.61 2.71
CA VAL A 62 -7.37 -0.53 3.71
C VAL A 62 -6.03 0.18 3.74
N ARG A 63 -6.04 1.46 3.47
CA ARG A 63 -4.84 2.30 3.47
C ARG A 63 -4.72 3.04 4.79
N ILE A 64 -3.57 2.92 5.42
CA ILE A 64 -3.28 3.49 6.73
C ILE A 64 -2.03 4.35 6.63
N THR A 65 -2.11 5.58 7.09
CA THR A 65 -0.98 6.51 7.09
C THR A 65 0.07 6.07 8.11
N ALA A 66 1.33 6.07 7.70
CA ALA A 66 2.45 5.80 8.60
C ALA A 66 3.50 6.91 8.46
N PRO A 67 3.27 8.08 9.06
CA PRO A 67 4.14 9.22 8.87
C PRO A 67 5.46 9.13 9.63
N SER A 68 5.57 8.27 10.63
CA SER A 68 6.79 8.10 11.41
C SER A 68 7.14 6.62 11.57
N LYS A 69 8.35 6.39 12.08
CA LYS A 69 8.81 5.04 12.41
C LYS A 69 7.87 4.35 13.41
N LYS A 70 7.44 5.09 14.43
CA LYS A 70 6.53 4.54 15.45
C LYS A 70 5.18 4.14 14.87
N ASP A 71 4.64 4.94 13.97
CA ASP A 71 3.40 4.60 13.27
C ASP A 71 3.57 3.33 12.44
N ALA A 72 4.69 3.21 11.75
CA ALA A 72 4.97 2.02 10.95
C ALA A 72 5.08 0.77 11.83
N GLU A 73 5.76 0.87 12.96
CA GLU A 73 5.86 -0.23 13.92
C GLU A 73 4.49 -0.63 14.47
N ASN A 74 3.62 0.35 14.73
CA ASN A 74 2.28 0.08 15.25
C ASN A 74 1.36 -0.61 14.24
N LEU A 75 1.69 -0.57 12.96
CA LEU A 75 0.93 -1.33 11.96
C LEU A 75 0.91 -2.83 12.27
N ALA A 76 1.94 -3.35 12.92
CA ALA A 76 1.95 -4.75 13.35
C ALA A 76 0.82 -5.04 14.33
N ASN A 77 0.58 -4.15 15.28
CA ASN A 77 -0.51 -4.30 16.24
C ASN A 77 -1.88 -4.20 15.58
N ILE A 78 -2.04 -3.25 14.67
CA ILE A 78 -3.27 -3.07 13.91
C ILE A 78 -3.56 -4.32 13.08
N LYS A 79 -2.57 -4.82 12.38
CA LYS A 79 -2.72 -6.03 11.57
C LYS A 79 -3.07 -7.23 12.41
N ASN A 80 -2.37 -7.42 13.54
CA ASN A 80 -2.63 -8.55 14.43
C ASN A 80 -4.06 -8.52 14.96
N GLU A 81 -4.56 -7.40 15.39
CA GLU A 81 -5.93 -7.29 15.86
C GLU A 81 -6.95 -7.60 14.76
N LEU A 82 -6.73 -7.09 13.55
CA LEU A 82 -7.60 -7.39 12.42
C LEU A 82 -7.61 -8.89 12.12
N ARG A 83 -6.46 -9.53 12.12
CA ARG A 83 -6.35 -10.97 11.85
C ARG A 83 -7.02 -11.80 12.95
N LEU A 84 -6.87 -11.41 14.20
CA LEU A 84 -7.54 -12.08 15.34
C LEU A 84 -9.06 -11.97 15.24
N LYS A 85 -9.56 -10.88 14.69
CA LYS A 85 -11.01 -10.69 14.49
C LYS A 85 -11.53 -11.34 13.20
N GLY A 86 -10.67 -12.03 12.46
CA GLY A 86 -11.06 -12.76 11.26
C GLY A 86 -10.98 -11.99 9.96
N TYR A 87 -10.45 -10.77 9.98
CA TYR A 87 -10.32 -9.94 8.78
C TYR A 87 -8.97 -10.18 8.12
N LYS A 88 -8.98 -10.64 6.87
CA LYS A 88 -7.78 -10.94 6.09
C LYS A 88 -7.48 -9.89 5.02
N THR A 89 -8.21 -8.80 5.02
CA THR A 89 -8.06 -7.73 4.04
C THR A 89 -6.63 -7.19 4.05
N PRO A 90 -5.98 -7.03 2.89
CA PRO A 90 -4.63 -6.50 2.83
C PRO A 90 -4.59 -5.04 3.24
N LEU A 91 -3.50 -4.67 3.91
CA LEU A 91 -3.26 -3.31 4.36
C LEU A 91 -2.25 -2.63 3.47
N VAL A 92 -2.46 -1.34 3.24
CA VAL A 92 -1.56 -0.48 2.49
C VAL A 92 -1.00 0.57 3.45
N ALA A 93 0.31 0.61 3.60
CA ALA A 93 0.94 1.66 4.40
C ALA A 93 1.23 2.87 3.50
N ASP A 94 0.71 4.03 3.88
CA ASP A 94 0.96 5.27 3.17
C ASP A 94 2.10 6.02 3.83
N ILE A 95 3.26 5.98 3.19
CA ILE A 95 4.48 6.58 3.70
C ILE A 95 4.66 7.96 3.08
N HIS A 96 4.90 8.96 3.93
CA HIS A 96 5.04 10.35 3.46
C HIS A 96 6.50 10.74 3.21
N TYR A 97 7.28 10.93 4.29
CA TYR A 97 8.63 11.50 4.17
C TYR A 97 9.73 10.64 4.80
N THR A 98 9.39 9.54 5.45
CA THR A 98 10.33 8.82 6.28
C THR A 98 10.69 7.46 5.67
N PRO A 99 11.87 7.34 5.03
CA PRO A 99 12.26 6.07 4.39
C PRO A 99 12.33 4.89 5.37
N ASN A 100 12.78 5.12 6.60
CA ASN A 100 12.82 4.06 7.61
C ASN A 100 11.44 3.50 7.91
N ALA A 101 10.42 4.35 7.89
CA ALA A 101 9.03 3.90 8.07
C ALA A 101 8.60 2.96 6.94
N ALA A 102 9.04 3.24 5.71
CA ALA A 102 8.73 2.40 4.57
C ALA A 102 9.34 1.00 4.71
N GLU A 103 10.58 0.91 5.16
CA GLU A 103 11.26 -0.38 5.36
C GLU A 103 10.57 -1.21 6.44
N ILE A 104 10.18 -0.57 7.53
CA ILE A 104 9.47 -1.23 8.62
C ILE A 104 8.10 -1.70 8.16
N ALA A 105 7.35 -0.83 7.51
CA ALA A 105 6.02 -1.14 7.00
C ALA A 105 6.04 -2.27 5.98
N ALA A 106 7.04 -2.30 5.11
CA ALA A 106 7.17 -3.33 4.08
C ALA A 106 7.29 -4.74 4.65
N LYS A 107 7.77 -4.87 5.88
CA LYS A 107 7.87 -6.16 6.56
C LYS A 107 6.56 -6.57 7.24
N ILE A 108 5.63 -5.67 7.36
CA ILE A 108 4.39 -5.88 8.12
C ILE A 108 3.17 -5.99 7.21
N VAL A 109 3.01 -5.03 6.30
CA VAL A 109 1.81 -4.92 5.46
C VAL A 109 2.04 -5.49 4.06
N GLU A 110 0.96 -5.69 3.32
CA GLU A 110 1.00 -6.34 2.01
C GLU A 110 1.40 -5.39 0.89
N LYS A 111 1.25 -4.07 1.12
CA LYS A 111 1.60 -3.07 0.11
C LYS A 111 2.06 -1.79 0.79
N VAL A 112 3.09 -1.16 0.23
CA VAL A 112 3.57 0.15 0.68
C VAL A 112 3.40 1.15 -0.45
N ARG A 113 2.79 2.30 -0.12
CA ARG A 113 2.68 3.42 -1.05
C ARG A 113 3.67 4.49 -0.66
N ILE A 114 4.51 4.89 -1.58
CA ILE A 114 5.42 6.02 -1.40
C ILE A 114 5.15 7.06 -2.47
N ASN A 115 5.41 8.32 -2.14
CA ASN A 115 5.38 9.40 -3.12
C ASN A 115 6.83 9.72 -3.48
N PRO A 116 7.31 9.40 -4.69
CA PRO A 116 8.71 9.61 -5.05
C PRO A 116 9.17 11.07 -4.91
N GLY A 117 8.27 12.03 -5.10
CA GLY A 117 8.59 13.44 -4.96
C GLY A 117 8.85 13.89 -3.52
N ASN A 118 8.31 13.17 -2.54
CA ASN A 118 8.37 13.53 -1.13
C ASN A 118 9.12 12.50 -0.27
N TYR A 119 9.53 11.39 -0.86
CA TYR A 119 10.00 10.24 -0.10
C TYR A 119 11.29 10.49 0.67
N ALA A 120 12.27 11.10 0.02
CA ALA A 120 13.56 11.41 0.63
C ALA A 120 14.13 12.67 0.00
N ASP A 121 14.99 13.38 0.75
CA ASP A 121 15.74 14.47 0.19
C ASP A 121 16.90 13.93 -0.68
N LYS A 122 17.53 14.80 -1.45
CA LYS A 122 18.59 14.43 -2.38
C LYS A 122 19.79 13.77 -1.73
N LYS A 123 20.10 14.11 -0.47
CA LYS A 123 21.28 13.59 0.21
C LYS A 123 21.10 12.16 0.69
N LYS A 124 19.88 11.81 1.05
CA LYS A 124 19.55 10.48 1.57
C LYS A 124 19.10 9.53 0.48
N PHE A 125 18.77 10.05 -0.67
CA PHE A 125 18.19 9.25 -1.75
C PHE A 125 19.11 8.13 -2.19
N GLU A 126 20.39 8.40 -2.37
CA GLU A 126 21.36 7.41 -2.84
C GLU A 126 21.54 6.25 -1.87
N GLU A 127 21.59 6.55 -0.56
CA GLU A 127 21.73 5.51 0.46
C GLU A 127 20.51 4.63 0.58
N ILE A 128 19.35 5.23 0.41
CA ILE A 128 18.06 4.55 0.59
C ILE A 128 17.67 3.78 -0.67
N ASP A 129 18.06 4.27 -1.83
CA ASP A 129 17.66 3.71 -3.10
C ASP A 129 17.99 2.22 -3.23
N LEU A 130 19.16 1.80 -2.79
CA LEU A 130 19.56 0.39 -2.83
C LEU A 130 18.66 -0.49 -1.95
N SER A 131 18.34 -0.02 -0.75
CA SER A 131 17.42 -0.75 0.13
C SER A 131 16.03 -0.85 -0.47
N LEU A 132 15.55 0.22 -1.08
CA LEU A 132 14.23 0.27 -1.70
C LEU A 132 14.12 -0.64 -2.91
N ILE A 133 15.17 -0.79 -3.67
CA ILE A 133 15.19 -1.69 -4.82
C ILE A 133 14.89 -3.12 -4.37
N HIS A 134 15.45 -3.55 -3.25
CA HIS A 134 15.21 -4.89 -2.73
C HIS A 134 13.80 -5.10 -2.21
N ILE A 135 13.19 -4.06 -1.63
CA ILE A 135 11.86 -4.15 -1.02
C ILE A 135 10.76 -3.95 -2.05
N SER A 136 10.91 -2.98 -2.93
CA SER A 136 9.87 -2.52 -3.85
C SER A 136 9.99 -3.04 -5.27
N GLU A 137 10.99 -3.84 -5.57
CA GLU A 137 11.24 -4.29 -6.93
C GLU A 137 10.01 -4.93 -7.61
N PRO A 138 9.26 -5.83 -6.96
CA PRO A 138 8.07 -6.40 -7.59
C PRO A 138 7.00 -5.37 -7.90
N THR A 139 6.90 -4.32 -7.11
CA THR A 139 5.91 -3.26 -7.27
C THR A 139 6.36 -2.22 -8.29
N ARG A 140 7.66 -1.96 -8.36
CA ARG A 140 8.25 -1.01 -9.28
C ARG A 140 7.92 -1.33 -10.74
N LEU A 141 7.81 -2.61 -11.05
CA LEU A 141 7.51 -3.05 -12.41
C LEU A 141 6.10 -2.69 -12.85
N THR A 142 5.23 -2.29 -11.95
CA THR A 142 3.83 -1.98 -12.24
C THR A 142 3.51 -0.49 -12.20
N SER A 143 4.43 0.32 -11.75
CA SER A 143 4.21 1.77 -11.64
C SER A 143 4.42 2.53 -12.94
#